data_a1f5e4e2b2f9c98bc4ca78b062e8ad0b
#
_entry.id   a1f5e4e2b2f9c98bc4ca78b062e8ad0b
#
_cell.length_a   1.000
_cell.length_b   1.000
_cell.length_c   1.000
_cell.angle_alpha   90.00
_cell.angle_beta   90.00
_cell.angle_gamma   90.00
#
_symmetry.space_group_name_H-M   'P 1'
#
loop_
_entity.id
_entity.type
_entity.pdbx_description
1 polymer ?
#
loop_
_entity_poly.entity_id
_entity_poly.type
_entity_poly.pdbx_seq_one_letter_code
_entity_poly.pdbx_strand_id
1 'polypeptide(L)'
;MPESFQLEKNGSRIFVNLPGSRKIAVVDRETRSVSGSWGTGGPLANYPMALDQPNHRLFVVARFPARLIVLDTVGGKRVALLSAIGDCDDVFYDQQRRRIYAIGGEGGISVFQQRDSDHYDELGRIKTVSGARTGFFSAELDKLYVAVRKHGSQAAEIRVYTPAP
;
A
#
# COMPACT_ATOMS: atom_id res chain seq x y z
N MET A 1 6.56 -15.78 6.15
CA MET A 1 5.35 -15.51 6.94
C MET A 1 4.45 -14.62 6.10
N PRO A 2 3.14 -14.87 6.01
CA PRO A 2 2.18 -13.96 5.36
C PRO A 2 2.09 -12.65 6.14
N GLU A 3 1.85 -11.56 5.41
CA GLU A 3 1.64 -10.22 5.94
C GLU A 3 0.28 -9.68 5.46
N SER A 4 0.17 -8.42 5.04
CA SER A 4 -1.10 -7.87 4.60
C SER A 4 -1.69 -8.61 3.39
N PHE A 5 -2.99 -8.57 3.28
CA PHE A 5 -3.74 -9.20 2.19
C PHE A 5 -4.94 -8.35 1.77
N GLN A 6 -5.40 -8.56 0.54
CA GLN A 6 -6.58 -7.92 -0.02
C GLN A 6 -7.50 -8.96 -0.65
N LEU A 7 -8.81 -8.76 -0.51
CA LEU A 7 -9.83 -9.61 -1.09
C LEU A 7 -10.54 -8.89 -2.23
N GLU A 8 -10.78 -9.61 -3.30
CA GLU A 8 -11.74 -9.14 -4.31
C GLU A 8 -13.15 -9.09 -3.72
N LYS A 9 -13.85 -7.96 -3.90
CA LYS A 9 -15.26 -7.83 -3.53
C LYS A 9 -16.13 -8.70 -4.46
N ASN A 10 -15.84 -8.62 -5.77
CA ASN A 10 -16.52 -9.35 -6.83
C ASN A 10 -15.52 -10.34 -7.46
N GLY A 11 -15.39 -11.55 -6.90
CA GLY A 11 -14.44 -12.57 -7.32
C GLY A 11 -13.99 -13.43 -6.15
N SER A 12 -13.25 -14.49 -6.45
CA SER A 12 -12.83 -15.48 -5.44
C SER A 12 -11.40 -15.25 -4.94
N ARG A 13 -10.66 -14.28 -5.48
CA ARG A 13 -9.22 -14.16 -5.21
C ARG A 13 -8.92 -13.39 -3.94
N ILE A 14 -7.90 -13.85 -3.24
CA ILE A 14 -7.22 -13.16 -2.16
C ILE A 14 -5.77 -12.99 -2.58
N PHE A 15 -5.25 -11.76 -2.51
CA PHE A 15 -3.85 -11.45 -2.74
C PHE A 15 -3.14 -11.34 -1.39
N VAL A 16 -2.06 -12.08 -1.19
CA VAL A 16 -1.36 -12.17 0.10
C VAL A 16 0.12 -11.84 -0.07
N ASN A 17 0.62 -10.86 0.67
CA ASN A 17 2.05 -10.57 0.73
C ASN A 17 2.83 -11.69 1.43
N LEU A 18 3.89 -12.14 0.78
CA LEU A 18 4.87 -13.10 1.30
C LEU A 18 6.28 -12.49 1.29
N PRO A 19 6.61 -11.61 2.27
CA PRO A 19 7.86 -10.84 2.25
C PRO A 19 9.11 -11.71 2.21
N GLY A 20 9.13 -12.81 2.97
CA GLY A 20 10.26 -13.74 3.00
C GLY A 20 10.54 -14.42 1.66
N SER A 21 9.55 -14.53 0.79
CA SER A 21 9.67 -15.10 -0.55
C SER A 21 9.72 -14.05 -1.66
N ARG A 22 9.53 -12.76 -1.34
CA ARG A 22 9.42 -11.65 -2.30
C ARG A 22 8.31 -11.87 -3.33
N LYS A 23 7.17 -12.36 -2.85
CA LYS A 23 6.04 -12.76 -3.69
C LYS A 23 4.72 -12.24 -3.16
N ILE A 24 3.77 -12.21 -4.06
CA ILE A 24 2.35 -12.13 -3.77
C ILE A 24 1.76 -13.51 -4.09
N ALA A 25 1.13 -14.17 -3.12
CA ALA A 25 0.34 -15.37 -3.39
C ALA A 25 -1.05 -14.94 -3.84
N VAL A 26 -1.58 -15.67 -4.81
CA VAL A 26 -2.99 -15.58 -5.24
C VAL A 26 -3.69 -16.82 -4.71
N VAL A 27 -4.64 -16.62 -3.83
CA VAL A 27 -5.41 -17.71 -3.20
C VAL A 27 -6.85 -17.63 -3.71
N ASP A 28 -7.39 -18.74 -4.11
CA ASP A 28 -8.81 -18.88 -4.39
C ASP A 28 -9.53 -19.25 -3.10
N ARG A 29 -10.49 -18.41 -2.65
CA ARG A 29 -11.19 -18.59 -1.38
C ARG A 29 -12.28 -19.66 -1.44
N GLU A 30 -12.77 -20.00 -2.62
CA GLU A 30 -13.79 -21.03 -2.81
C GLU A 30 -13.16 -22.41 -2.72
N THR A 31 -12.08 -22.64 -3.47
CA THR A 31 -11.33 -23.89 -3.43
C THR A 31 -10.34 -23.97 -2.27
N ARG A 32 -10.10 -22.84 -1.56
CA ARG A 32 -9.13 -22.71 -0.44
C ARG A 32 -7.72 -23.16 -0.82
N SER A 33 -7.31 -22.86 -2.04
CA SER A 33 -6.03 -23.27 -2.59
C SER A 33 -5.26 -22.09 -3.19
N VAL A 34 -3.92 -22.22 -3.26
CA VAL A 34 -3.08 -21.25 -3.95
C VAL A 34 -3.21 -21.49 -5.45
N SER A 35 -3.79 -20.53 -6.18
CA SER A 35 -3.98 -20.58 -7.62
C SER A 35 -2.81 -19.99 -8.41
N GLY A 36 -1.93 -19.22 -7.75
CA GLY A 36 -0.77 -18.62 -8.40
C GLY A 36 0.12 -17.84 -7.44
N SER A 37 1.25 -17.36 -7.97
CA SER A 37 2.11 -16.43 -7.24
C SER A 37 2.86 -15.51 -8.19
N TRP A 38 3.07 -14.25 -7.76
CA TRP A 38 3.76 -13.23 -8.54
C TRP A 38 4.98 -12.72 -7.79
N GLY A 39 6.07 -12.43 -8.49
CA GLY A 39 7.25 -11.83 -7.91
C GLY A 39 7.12 -10.31 -7.76
N THR A 40 7.76 -9.72 -6.75
CA THR A 40 7.84 -8.27 -6.58
C THR A 40 8.78 -7.60 -7.59
N GLY A 41 9.55 -8.39 -8.33
CA GLY A 41 10.46 -7.87 -9.36
C GLY A 41 11.70 -7.17 -8.83
N GLY A 42 12.21 -7.59 -7.68
CA GLY A 42 13.47 -7.11 -7.09
C GLY A 42 13.35 -6.50 -5.69
N PRO A 43 12.48 -5.50 -5.43
CA PRO A 43 12.33 -4.92 -4.10
C PRO A 43 11.93 -5.96 -3.05
N LEU A 44 12.45 -5.77 -1.82
CA LEU A 44 12.34 -6.69 -0.68
C LEU A 44 11.41 -6.13 0.39
N ALA A 45 10.95 -7.00 1.29
CA ALA A 45 10.14 -6.63 2.45
C ALA A 45 8.86 -5.89 2.04
N ASN A 46 8.05 -6.57 1.23
CA ASN A 46 6.74 -6.11 0.76
C ASN A 46 5.70 -6.40 1.84
N TYR A 47 5.42 -5.41 2.70
CA TYR A 47 4.49 -5.57 3.82
C TYR A 47 3.08 -5.09 3.50
N PRO A 48 2.83 -3.79 3.21
CA PRO A 48 1.47 -3.30 2.98
C PRO A 48 1.00 -3.53 1.55
N MET A 49 -0.32 -3.65 1.39
CA MET A 49 -0.96 -3.64 0.08
C MET A 49 -2.34 -3.00 0.10
N ALA A 50 -2.74 -2.43 -1.05
CA ALA A 50 -4.08 -1.93 -1.32
C ALA A 50 -4.54 -2.37 -2.71
N LEU A 51 -5.85 -2.49 -2.90
CA LEU A 51 -6.45 -3.00 -4.14
C LEU A 51 -7.35 -1.96 -4.81
N ASP A 52 -7.08 -1.69 -6.07
CA ASP A 52 -7.97 -1.02 -7.01
C ASP A 52 -8.60 -2.09 -7.92
N GLN A 53 -9.65 -2.70 -7.44
CA GLN A 53 -10.29 -3.80 -8.17
C GLN A 53 -10.89 -3.39 -9.52
N PRO A 54 -11.58 -2.22 -9.64
CA PRO A 54 -12.14 -1.78 -10.92
C PRO A 54 -11.09 -1.65 -12.04
N ASN A 55 -9.89 -1.21 -11.73
CA ASN A 55 -8.81 -1.06 -12.70
C ASN A 55 -7.83 -2.24 -12.72
N HIS A 56 -8.12 -3.31 -11.99
CA HIS A 56 -7.25 -4.50 -11.88
C HIS A 56 -5.82 -4.14 -11.43
N ARG A 57 -5.67 -3.33 -10.39
CA ARG A 57 -4.35 -2.92 -9.88
C ARG A 57 -4.18 -3.24 -8.40
N LEU A 58 -3.03 -3.81 -8.08
CA LEU A 58 -2.59 -4.08 -6.72
C LEU A 58 -1.39 -3.20 -6.40
N PHE A 59 -1.52 -2.36 -5.39
CA PHE A 59 -0.47 -1.50 -4.86
C PHE A 59 0.23 -2.21 -3.71
N VAL A 60 1.54 -2.34 -3.81
CA VAL A 60 2.38 -2.98 -2.80
C VAL A 60 3.54 -2.07 -2.50
N VAL A 61 3.87 -1.84 -1.24
CA VAL A 61 5.07 -1.08 -0.89
C VAL A 61 6.13 -2.01 -0.31
N ALA A 62 7.32 -1.94 -0.89
CA ALA A 62 8.51 -2.64 -0.42
C ALA A 62 9.45 -1.67 0.31
N ARG A 63 10.23 -2.15 1.28
CA ARG A 63 11.13 -1.33 2.08
C ARG A 63 12.55 -1.21 1.50
N PHE A 64 13.02 -2.22 0.76
CA PHE A 64 14.44 -2.28 0.32
C PHE A 64 14.58 -2.66 -1.16
N PRO A 65 14.90 -1.69 -2.04
CA PRO A 65 14.75 -0.26 -1.82
C PRO A 65 13.27 0.12 -1.62
N ALA A 66 13.03 1.26 -0.96
CA ALA A 66 11.67 1.72 -0.71
C ALA A 66 10.97 2.08 -2.03
N ARG A 67 9.96 1.28 -2.41
CA ARG A 67 9.26 1.39 -3.70
C ARG A 67 7.77 1.10 -3.56
N LEU A 68 6.99 1.91 -4.24
CA LEU A 68 5.63 1.53 -4.63
C LEU A 68 5.73 0.66 -5.89
N ILE A 69 5.20 -0.54 -5.79
CA ILE A 69 5.10 -1.53 -6.88
C ILE A 69 3.64 -1.60 -7.26
N VAL A 70 3.33 -1.38 -8.53
CA VAL A 70 1.98 -1.55 -9.07
C VAL A 70 1.96 -2.81 -9.91
N LEU A 71 1.09 -3.74 -9.55
CA LEU A 71 0.90 -5.01 -10.26
C LEU A 71 -0.47 -5.04 -10.93
N ASP A 72 -0.51 -5.57 -12.13
CA ASP A 72 -1.76 -5.99 -12.77
C ASP A 72 -2.29 -7.26 -12.09
N THR A 73 -3.57 -7.26 -11.71
CA THR A 73 -4.18 -8.41 -11.00
C THR A 73 -4.64 -9.53 -11.94
N VAL A 74 -4.56 -9.37 -13.25
CA VAL A 74 -4.89 -10.45 -14.19
C VAL A 74 -3.75 -11.45 -14.27
N GLY A 75 -2.51 -10.94 -14.48
CA GLY A 75 -1.33 -11.79 -14.67
C GLY A 75 -0.18 -11.55 -13.69
N GLY A 76 -0.28 -10.60 -12.78
CA GLY A 76 0.79 -10.25 -11.84
C GLY A 76 1.95 -9.49 -12.49
N LYS A 77 1.79 -8.98 -13.69
CA LYS A 77 2.80 -8.16 -14.36
C LYS A 77 2.99 -6.84 -13.62
N ARG A 78 4.25 -6.43 -13.42
CA ARG A 78 4.53 -5.10 -12.89
C ARG A 78 4.24 -4.03 -13.94
N VAL A 79 3.36 -3.11 -13.59
CA VAL A 79 2.93 -1.97 -14.42
C VAL A 79 3.80 -0.75 -14.13
N ALA A 80 4.04 -0.45 -12.85
CA ALA A 80 4.82 0.71 -12.45
C ALA A 80 5.71 0.41 -11.23
N LEU A 81 6.77 1.20 -11.09
CA LEU A 81 7.71 1.17 -9.97
C LEU A 81 8.16 2.60 -9.66
N LEU A 82 7.73 3.14 -8.51
CA LEU A 82 8.03 4.50 -8.09
C LEU A 82 8.83 4.50 -6.77
N SER A 83 9.56 5.57 -6.50
CA SER A 83 10.15 5.79 -5.18
C SER A 83 9.04 5.97 -4.13
N ALA A 84 9.25 5.45 -2.93
CA ALA A 84 8.31 5.61 -1.83
C ALA A 84 9.04 6.00 -0.55
N ILE A 85 8.27 6.35 0.49
CA ILE A 85 8.81 6.54 1.85
C ILE A 85 9.33 5.21 2.38
N GLY A 86 10.43 5.21 3.10
CA GLY A 86 11.00 4.03 3.73
C GLY A 86 10.27 3.59 4.99
N ASP A 87 10.51 2.35 5.39
CA ASP A 87 9.90 1.71 6.57
C ASP A 87 8.35 1.76 6.52
N CYS A 88 7.78 1.48 5.34
CA CYS A 88 6.35 1.57 5.11
C CYS A 88 5.63 0.32 5.66
N ASP A 89 4.59 0.54 6.49
CA ASP A 89 3.73 -0.52 7.04
C ASP A 89 2.29 -0.44 6.52
N ASP A 90 1.84 0.75 6.11
CA ASP A 90 0.48 0.91 5.62
C ASP A 90 0.43 1.63 4.28
N VAL A 91 -0.43 1.15 3.40
CA VAL A 91 -0.77 1.79 2.14
C VAL A 91 -2.29 1.75 1.94
N PHE A 92 -2.84 2.86 1.50
CA PHE A 92 -4.28 3.01 1.24
C PHE A 92 -4.52 3.55 -0.16
N TYR A 93 -5.63 3.14 -0.74
CA TYR A 93 -6.11 3.66 -2.02
C TYR A 93 -7.42 4.43 -1.83
N ASP A 94 -7.38 5.72 -2.16
CA ASP A 94 -8.53 6.60 -2.26
C ASP A 94 -9.09 6.50 -3.68
N GLN A 95 -10.15 5.73 -3.83
CA GLN A 95 -10.77 5.50 -5.13
C GLN A 95 -11.41 6.78 -5.70
N GLN A 96 -11.92 7.66 -4.84
CA GLN A 96 -12.58 8.90 -5.27
C GLN A 96 -11.59 9.85 -5.94
N ARG A 97 -10.39 10.00 -5.36
CA ARG A 97 -9.31 10.87 -5.88
C ARG A 97 -8.32 10.13 -6.76
N ARG A 98 -8.43 8.81 -6.83
CA ARG A 98 -7.44 7.92 -7.47
C ARG A 98 -6.04 8.19 -6.92
N ARG A 99 -5.91 8.21 -5.58
CA ARG A 99 -4.67 8.49 -4.87
C ARG A 99 -4.23 7.32 -4.01
N ILE A 100 -2.92 7.14 -3.92
CA ILE A 100 -2.30 6.15 -3.04
C ILE A 100 -1.55 6.91 -1.94
N TYR A 101 -1.80 6.53 -0.68
CA TYR A 101 -1.12 7.06 0.50
C TYR A 101 -0.28 5.95 1.11
N ALA A 102 1.06 6.10 1.07
CA ALA A 102 2.00 5.17 1.70
C ALA A 102 2.60 5.81 2.94
N ILE A 103 2.36 5.22 4.12
CA ILE A 103 2.77 5.74 5.42
C ILE A 103 4.03 5.01 5.86
N GLY A 104 5.12 5.75 6.08
CA GLY A 104 6.42 5.16 6.40
C GLY A 104 7.08 5.71 7.66
N GLY A 105 7.74 4.79 8.37
CA GLY A 105 8.45 5.06 9.63
C GLY A 105 9.67 5.98 9.48
N GLU A 106 10.13 6.28 8.28
CA GLU A 106 11.08 7.38 8.05
C GLU A 106 10.50 8.76 8.39
N GLY A 107 9.22 8.84 8.71
CA GLY A 107 8.53 10.05 9.16
C GLY A 107 7.85 10.80 8.03
N GLY A 108 7.13 10.10 7.18
CA GLY A 108 6.38 10.71 6.09
C GLY A 108 5.27 9.86 5.50
N ILE A 109 4.48 10.51 4.66
CA ILE A 109 3.48 9.89 3.80
C ILE A 109 3.85 10.23 2.36
N SER A 110 4.18 9.23 1.54
CA SER A 110 4.25 9.42 0.08
C SER A 110 2.85 9.42 -0.50
N VAL A 111 2.56 10.40 -1.35
CA VAL A 111 1.27 10.56 -2.02
C VAL A 111 1.48 10.39 -3.51
N PHE A 112 0.72 9.47 -4.11
CA PHE A 112 0.78 9.23 -5.54
C PHE A 112 -0.58 9.47 -6.18
N GLN A 113 -0.57 9.99 -7.40
CA GLN A 113 -1.74 10.13 -8.26
C GLN A 113 -1.75 9.02 -9.31
N GLN A 114 -2.80 8.26 -9.36
CA GLN A 114 -3.10 7.39 -10.49
C GLN A 114 -3.76 8.23 -11.58
N ARG A 115 -3.07 8.44 -12.71
CA ARG A 115 -3.62 9.15 -13.88
C ARG A 115 -4.60 8.28 -14.63
N ASP A 116 -4.16 7.06 -14.87
CA ASP A 116 -4.95 5.96 -15.41
C ASP A 116 -4.45 4.63 -14.80
N SER A 117 -4.88 3.49 -15.33
CA SER A 117 -4.47 2.18 -14.81
C SER A 117 -2.96 1.91 -14.92
N ASP A 118 -2.25 2.58 -15.82
CA ASP A 118 -0.84 2.29 -16.14
C ASP A 118 0.12 3.44 -15.76
N HIS A 119 -0.38 4.65 -15.54
CA HIS A 119 0.44 5.83 -15.28
C HIS A 119 0.20 6.41 -13.89
N TYR A 120 1.30 6.67 -13.19
CA TYR A 120 1.33 7.13 -11.80
C TYR A 120 2.37 8.23 -11.62
N ASP A 121 2.01 9.29 -10.88
CA ASP A 121 2.91 10.37 -10.53
C ASP A 121 3.07 10.45 -9.01
N GLU A 122 4.27 10.74 -8.52
CA GLU A 122 4.49 11.15 -7.14
C GLU A 122 4.05 12.61 -7.00
N LEU A 123 3.00 12.89 -6.21
CA LEU A 123 2.56 14.25 -5.91
C LEU A 123 3.46 14.93 -4.88
N GLY A 124 4.14 14.15 -4.05
CA GLY A 124 5.05 14.61 -3.02
C GLY A 124 4.96 13.80 -1.73
N ARG A 125 5.58 14.38 -0.68
CA ARG A 125 5.64 13.75 0.64
C ARG A 125 5.15 14.71 1.72
N ILE A 126 4.30 14.22 2.60
CA ILE A 126 3.83 14.94 3.78
C ILE A 126 4.71 14.50 4.95
N LYS A 127 5.36 15.44 5.63
CA LYS A 127 6.20 15.14 6.80
C LYS A 127 5.32 14.74 8.00
N THR A 128 5.67 13.62 8.62
CA THR A 128 5.06 13.15 9.88
C THR A 128 6.12 13.13 10.99
N VAL A 129 6.23 12.04 11.73
CA VAL A 129 7.21 11.83 12.79
C VAL A 129 7.91 10.49 12.56
N SER A 130 9.20 10.41 12.82
CA SER A 130 9.96 9.16 12.74
C SER A 130 9.30 8.05 13.58
N GLY A 131 9.11 6.90 12.99
CA GLY A 131 8.41 5.75 13.56
C GLY A 131 6.89 5.79 13.46
N ALA A 132 6.27 6.86 12.91
CA ALA A 132 4.84 6.93 12.64
C ALA A 132 4.56 6.26 11.29
N ARG A 133 4.20 4.99 11.31
CA ARG A 133 4.00 4.15 10.11
C ARG A 133 2.67 3.39 10.08
N THR A 134 1.88 3.54 11.15
CA THR A 134 0.55 2.94 11.24
C THR A 134 -0.51 4.01 11.01
N GLY A 135 -1.46 3.71 10.15
CA GLY A 135 -2.54 4.63 9.83
C GLY A 135 -3.84 3.94 9.48
N PHE A 136 -4.81 4.75 9.11
CA PHE A 136 -6.12 4.31 8.66
C PHE A 136 -6.71 5.37 7.72
N PHE A 137 -7.17 4.96 6.55
CA PHE A 137 -7.92 5.82 5.64
C PHE A 137 -9.40 5.44 5.68
N SER A 138 -10.26 6.40 6.01
CA SER A 138 -11.71 6.26 5.91
C SER A 138 -12.23 7.06 4.73
N ALA A 139 -12.70 6.36 3.71
CA ALA A 139 -13.36 6.99 2.56
C ALA A 139 -14.69 7.63 2.96
N GLU A 140 -15.40 7.06 3.94
CA GLU A 140 -16.66 7.58 4.45
C GLU A 140 -16.49 8.92 5.19
N LEU A 141 -15.46 9.04 6.02
CA LEU A 141 -15.17 10.26 6.78
C LEU A 141 -14.31 11.25 5.98
N ASP A 142 -13.79 10.84 4.83
CA ASP A 142 -12.83 11.58 4.02
C ASP A 142 -11.61 12.04 4.83
N LYS A 143 -11.02 11.11 5.58
CA LYS A 143 -9.89 11.37 6.48
C LYS A 143 -8.83 10.27 6.41
N LEU A 144 -7.57 10.72 6.52
CA LEU A 144 -6.42 9.86 6.74
C LEU A 144 -5.91 10.10 8.16
N TYR A 145 -5.84 9.04 8.94
CA TYR A 145 -5.36 9.04 10.33
C TYR A 145 -3.97 8.42 10.37
N VAL A 146 -3.08 8.99 11.18
CA VAL A 146 -1.73 8.46 11.40
C VAL A 146 -1.45 8.42 12.90
N ALA A 147 -1.14 7.24 13.41
CA ALA A 147 -0.76 7.04 14.79
C ALA A 147 0.69 7.48 15.02
N VAL A 148 0.89 8.44 15.90
CA VAL A 148 2.21 8.91 16.33
C VAL A 148 2.45 8.39 17.74
N ARG A 149 3.47 7.56 17.89
CA ARG A 149 3.87 7.04 19.20
C ARG A 149 4.60 8.11 20.02
N LYS A 150 4.55 7.99 21.34
CA LYS A 150 5.38 8.81 22.24
C LYS A 150 6.86 8.64 21.91
N HIS A 151 7.59 9.76 21.82
CA HIS A 151 9.03 9.78 21.63
C HIS A 151 9.65 11.02 22.31
N GLY A 152 10.52 10.81 23.30
CA GLY A 152 11.07 11.92 24.09
C GLY A 152 9.97 12.77 24.74
N SER A 153 9.96 14.08 24.47
CA SER A 153 8.93 15.02 24.91
C SER A 153 7.67 15.01 24.04
N GLN A 154 7.70 14.38 22.86
CA GLN A 154 6.54 14.23 21.99
C GLN A 154 5.53 13.27 22.64
N ALA A 155 4.33 13.74 22.93
CA ALA A 155 3.24 12.87 23.39
C ALA A 155 2.76 11.96 22.25
N ALA A 156 2.13 10.83 22.62
CA ALA A 156 1.41 10.01 21.63
C ALA A 156 0.17 10.78 21.17
N GLU A 157 -0.10 10.73 19.87
CA GLU A 157 -1.24 11.42 19.24
C GLU A 157 -1.76 10.67 18.02
N ILE A 158 -2.97 10.99 17.59
CA ILE A 158 -3.48 10.63 16.26
C ILE A 158 -3.52 11.91 15.43
N ARG A 159 -2.74 11.95 14.37
CA ARG A 159 -2.82 13.04 13.38
C ARG A 159 -3.90 12.74 12.37
N VAL A 160 -4.72 13.74 12.11
CA VAL A 160 -5.84 13.66 11.16
C VAL A 160 -5.56 14.57 9.99
N TYR A 161 -5.54 14.00 8.79
CA TYR A 161 -5.34 14.72 7.54
C TYR A 161 -6.64 14.70 6.73
N THR A 162 -6.97 15.83 6.13
CA THR A 162 -8.04 15.91 5.12
C THR A 162 -7.36 15.91 3.76
N PRO A 163 -7.58 14.88 2.92
CA PRO A 163 -7.06 14.89 1.57
C PRO A 163 -7.58 16.11 0.79
N ALA A 164 -6.67 16.83 0.12
CA ALA A 164 -7.07 17.92 -0.76
C ALA A 164 -7.88 17.39 -1.96
N PRO A 165 -8.72 18.19 -2.61
CA PRO A 165 -9.45 17.82 -3.82
C PRO A 165 -8.56 17.30 -4.94
#